data_b4ff1d3635d8c78194c8ee06f7088f2e
#
_entry.id   b4ff1d3635d8c78194c8ee06f7088f2e
#
_cell.length_a   1.000
_cell.length_b   1.000
_cell.length_c   1.000
_cell.angle_alpha   90.00
_cell.angle_beta   90.00
_cell.angle_gamma   90.00
#
_symmetry.space_group_name_H-M   'P 1'
#
loop_
_entity.id
_entity.type
_entity.pdbx_description
1 polymer ?
#
loop_
_entity_poly.entity_id
_entity_poly.type
_entity_poly.pdbx_seq_one_letter_code
_entity_poly.pdbx_strand_id
1 'polypeptide(L)'
;YSVHNETIDAEHRKLFELAHRVEVAANKAANRSELKDILAEFFNYMRVHFAHEEEYMKSIGYPELSNHKEIHKEFTRNVASLVKNSHSINDLKESLLIIARDWLIGHIMQEDKRIEEWNAVQIANNTKAVLDKQTNPSCSLDQKSLSCKLEDKPAVYVYQCHCKIHKVSEST
;
A
#
# COMPACT_ATOMS: atom_id res chain seq x y z
N TYR A 1 -9.63 5.77 -2.06
CA TYR A 1 -9.11 4.41 -1.85
C TYR A 1 -7.59 4.51 -1.77
N SER A 2 -7.04 4.29 -0.60
CA SER A 2 -5.60 4.45 -0.35
C SER A 2 -5.01 3.13 0.10
N VAL A 3 -3.82 2.84 -0.39
CA VAL A 3 -2.95 1.77 0.11
C VAL A 3 -1.82 2.33 0.97
N HIS A 4 -1.94 3.59 1.39
CA HIS A 4 -0.94 4.35 2.17
C HIS A 4 0.44 4.42 1.49
N ASN A 5 0.43 4.43 0.15
CA ASN A 5 1.58 4.71 -0.68
C ASN A 5 1.21 5.83 -1.66
N GLU A 6 1.83 7.01 -1.51
CA GLU A 6 1.46 8.21 -2.28
C GLU A 6 1.54 8.01 -3.80
N THR A 7 2.52 7.21 -4.27
CA THR A 7 2.68 6.91 -5.69
C THR A 7 1.53 6.04 -6.20
N ILE A 8 1.25 4.93 -5.52
CA ILE A 8 0.16 4.00 -5.89
C ILE A 8 -1.18 4.72 -5.80
N ASP A 9 -1.42 5.50 -4.74
CA ASP A 9 -2.65 6.27 -4.58
C ASP A 9 -2.85 7.34 -5.66
N ALA A 10 -1.77 7.96 -6.14
CA ALA A 10 -1.83 8.87 -7.27
C ALA A 10 -2.13 8.14 -8.59
N GLU A 11 -1.58 6.95 -8.76
CA GLU A 11 -1.83 6.09 -9.91
C GLU A 11 -3.27 5.57 -9.94
N HIS A 12 -3.83 5.17 -8.80
CA HIS A 12 -5.25 4.82 -8.68
C HIS A 12 -6.16 5.97 -9.12
N ARG A 13 -5.90 7.19 -8.65
CA ARG A 13 -6.66 8.38 -9.08
C ARG A 13 -6.61 8.56 -10.60
N LYS A 14 -5.44 8.38 -11.20
CA LYS A 14 -5.27 8.48 -12.66
C LYS A 14 -5.98 7.36 -13.41
N LEU A 15 -5.97 6.14 -12.90
CA LEU A 15 -6.73 5.02 -13.47
C LEU A 15 -8.24 5.28 -13.45
N PHE A 16 -8.79 5.83 -12.37
CA PHE A 16 -10.20 6.23 -12.32
C PHE A 16 -10.53 7.34 -13.32
N GLU A 17 -9.64 8.31 -13.51
CA GLU A 17 -9.80 9.36 -14.52
C GLU A 17 -9.82 8.80 -15.94
N LEU A 18 -8.91 7.88 -16.25
CA LEU A 18 -8.86 7.18 -17.54
C LEU A 18 -10.07 6.28 -17.75
N ALA A 19 -10.52 5.56 -16.72
CA ALA A 19 -11.73 4.75 -16.78
C ALA A 19 -12.98 5.60 -17.06
N HIS A 20 -13.10 6.77 -16.44
CA HIS A 20 -14.16 7.71 -16.72
C HIS A 20 -14.11 8.23 -18.17
N ARG A 21 -12.93 8.50 -18.71
CA ARG A 21 -12.78 8.86 -20.13
C ARG A 21 -13.24 7.74 -21.06
N VAL A 22 -12.92 6.49 -20.74
CA VAL A 22 -13.43 5.31 -21.45
C VAL A 22 -14.95 5.27 -21.42
N GLU A 23 -15.56 5.44 -20.25
CA GLU A 23 -17.02 5.45 -20.07
C GLU A 23 -17.69 6.56 -20.90
N VAL A 24 -17.16 7.77 -20.84
CA VAL A 24 -17.67 8.91 -21.61
C VAL A 24 -17.57 8.64 -23.11
N ALA A 25 -16.45 8.10 -23.60
CA ALA A 25 -16.26 7.79 -25.01
C ALA A 25 -17.18 6.64 -25.48
N ALA A 26 -17.38 5.63 -24.63
CA ALA A 26 -18.30 4.52 -24.93
C ALA A 26 -19.76 4.99 -25.06
N ASN A 27 -20.18 5.96 -24.24
CA ASN A 27 -21.54 6.50 -24.24
C ASN A 27 -21.79 7.59 -25.32
N LYS A 28 -20.73 8.14 -25.92
CA LYS A 28 -20.82 9.08 -27.03
C LYS A 28 -20.77 8.35 -28.38
N ALA A 29 -21.02 9.08 -29.45
CA ALA A 29 -20.83 8.60 -30.84
C ALA A 29 -19.33 8.59 -31.22
N ALA A 30 -18.45 8.15 -30.30
CA ALA A 30 -17.03 8.02 -30.58
C ALA A 30 -16.80 6.99 -31.69
N ASN A 31 -15.86 7.30 -32.58
CA ASN A 31 -15.47 6.37 -33.64
C ASN A 31 -14.50 5.29 -33.11
N ARG A 32 -14.29 4.24 -33.90
CA ARG A 32 -13.46 3.10 -33.50
C ARG A 32 -11.99 3.48 -33.24
N SER A 33 -11.44 4.46 -33.94
CA SER A 33 -10.08 4.92 -33.75
C SER A 33 -9.92 5.60 -32.40
N GLU A 34 -10.82 6.52 -32.10
CA GLU A 34 -10.85 7.26 -30.83
C GLU A 34 -10.95 6.34 -29.60
N LEU A 35 -11.81 5.31 -29.69
CA LEU A 35 -11.91 4.29 -28.64
C LEU A 35 -10.62 3.48 -28.49
N LYS A 36 -9.96 3.13 -29.60
CA LYS A 36 -8.69 2.40 -29.55
C LYS A 36 -7.57 3.23 -28.92
N ASP A 37 -7.51 4.53 -29.19
CA ASP A 37 -6.48 5.43 -28.65
C ASP A 37 -6.64 5.59 -27.12
N ILE A 38 -7.88 5.80 -26.66
CA ILE A 38 -8.19 5.90 -25.23
C ILE A 38 -7.86 4.57 -24.53
N LEU A 39 -8.17 3.45 -25.15
CA LEU A 39 -7.82 2.14 -24.66
C LEU A 39 -6.32 1.91 -24.53
N ALA A 40 -5.59 2.27 -25.58
CA ALA A 40 -4.15 2.10 -25.56
C ALA A 40 -3.51 2.92 -24.43
N GLU A 41 -4.00 4.15 -24.18
CA GLU A 41 -3.58 4.97 -23.06
C GLU A 41 -3.89 4.30 -21.71
N PHE A 42 -5.13 3.84 -21.52
CA PHE A 42 -5.57 3.17 -20.30
C PHE A 42 -4.74 1.92 -20.00
N PHE A 43 -4.51 1.06 -20.99
CA PHE A 43 -3.74 -0.16 -20.80
C PHE A 43 -2.26 0.08 -20.57
N ASN A 44 -1.67 1.05 -21.28
CA ASN A 44 -0.28 1.40 -21.03
C ASN A 44 -0.08 1.92 -19.61
N TYR A 45 -1.01 2.74 -19.13
CA TYR A 45 -0.94 3.26 -17.78
C TYR A 45 -1.13 2.15 -16.74
N MET A 46 -2.11 1.28 -16.93
CA MET A 46 -2.37 0.14 -16.04
C MET A 46 -1.16 -0.81 -15.93
N ARG A 47 -0.48 -1.07 -17.06
CA ARG A 47 0.73 -1.91 -17.05
C ARG A 47 1.85 -1.29 -16.23
N VAL A 48 2.01 0.03 -16.27
CA VAL A 48 3.01 0.75 -15.46
C VAL A 48 2.63 0.70 -13.99
N HIS A 49 1.36 0.93 -13.69
CA HIS A 49 0.82 0.82 -12.34
C HIS A 49 1.06 -0.57 -11.73
N PHE A 50 0.72 -1.64 -12.42
CA PHE A 50 0.98 -3.01 -11.96
C PHE A 50 2.45 -3.27 -11.64
N ALA A 51 3.36 -2.74 -12.46
CA ALA A 51 4.78 -2.89 -12.20
C ALA A 51 5.23 -2.16 -10.92
N HIS A 52 4.73 -0.95 -10.68
CA HIS A 52 5.03 -0.18 -9.47
C HIS A 52 4.42 -0.82 -8.23
N GLU A 53 3.20 -1.30 -8.32
CA GLU A 53 2.53 -1.98 -7.22
C GLU A 53 3.21 -3.30 -6.86
N GLU A 54 3.60 -4.10 -7.84
CA GLU A 54 4.36 -5.34 -7.62
C GLU A 54 5.73 -5.06 -6.98
N GLU A 55 6.40 -3.98 -7.34
CA GLU A 55 7.64 -3.57 -6.69
C GLU A 55 7.39 -3.07 -5.25
N TYR A 56 6.31 -2.32 -5.02
CA TYR A 56 5.89 -1.92 -3.68
C TYR A 56 5.61 -3.12 -2.79
N MET A 57 4.77 -4.08 -3.24
CA MET A 57 4.48 -5.32 -2.52
C MET A 57 5.75 -6.09 -2.16
N LYS A 58 6.70 -6.17 -3.12
CA LYS A 58 7.99 -6.80 -2.88
C LYS A 58 8.80 -6.07 -1.82
N SER A 59 8.81 -4.74 -1.84
CA SER A 59 9.57 -3.91 -0.89
C SER A 59 9.10 -4.07 0.55
N ILE A 60 7.79 -4.28 0.75
CA ILE A 60 7.19 -4.49 2.07
C ILE A 60 7.14 -5.97 2.47
N GLY A 61 7.54 -6.90 1.59
CA GLY A 61 7.51 -8.34 1.84
C GLY A 61 6.09 -8.93 1.88
N TYR A 62 5.17 -8.43 1.05
CA TYR A 62 3.79 -8.90 1.02
C TYR A 62 3.71 -10.38 0.65
N PRO A 63 3.08 -11.24 1.47
CA PRO A 63 3.12 -12.69 1.30
C PRO A 63 2.37 -13.18 0.06
N GLU A 64 1.30 -12.48 -0.35
CA GLU A 64 0.46 -12.86 -1.48
C GLU A 64 0.93 -12.26 -2.82
N LEU A 65 2.16 -11.70 -2.89
CA LEU A 65 2.71 -11.09 -4.10
C LEU A 65 2.59 -11.99 -5.33
N SER A 66 2.88 -13.27 -5.20
CA SER A 66 2.84 -14.20 -6.34
C SER A 66 1.43 -14.41 -6.88
N ASN A 67 0.44 -14.50 -5.98
CA ASN A 67 -0.97 -14.62 -6.34
C ASN A 67 -1.48 -13.33 -7.00
N HIS A 68 -1.15 -12.18 -6.43
CA HIS A 68 -1.53 -10.88 -6.96
C HIS A 68 -0.98 -10.63 -8.38
N LYS A 69 0.28 -11.00 -8.62
CA LYS A 69 0.88 -10.98 -9.97
C LYS A 69 0.13 -11.84 -10.98
N GLU A 70 -0.39 -12.98 -10.55
CA GLU A 70 -1.17 -13.82 -11.47
C GLU A 70 -2.52 -13.19 -11.81
N ILE A 71 -3.16 -12.50 -10.86
CA ILE A 71 -4.37 -11.70 -11.10
C ILE A 71 -4.11 -10.61 -12.16
N HIS A 72 -3.00 -9.87 -12.06
CA HIS A 72 -2.59 -8.88 -13.06
C HIS A 72 -2.38 -9.48 -14.45
N LYS A 73 -1.72 -10.63 -14.52
CA LYS A 73 -1.49 -11.33 -15.79
C LYS A 73 -2.77 -11.87 -16.41
N GLU A 74 -3.64 -12.44 -15.59
CA GLU A 74 -4.93 -12.94 -16.05
C GLU A 74 -5.78 -11.80 -16.60
N PHE A 75 -5.85 -10.69 -15.88
CA PHE A 75 -6.52 -9.49 -16.36
C PHE A 75 -5.97 -9.04 -17.72
N THR A 76 -4.65 -8.90 -17.85
CA THR A 76 -4.01 -8.46 -19.09
C THR A 76 -4.33 -9.40 -20.26
N ARG A 77 -4.36 -10.73 -20.03
CA ARG A 77 -4.76 -11.74 -21.03
C ARG A 77 -6.23 -11.60 -21.43
N ASN A 78 -7.11 -11.42 -20.44
CA ASN A 78 -8.54 -11.31 -20.67
C ASN A 78 -8.87 -10.06 -21.49
N VAL A 79 -8.25 -8.94 -21.17
CA VAL A 79 -8.40 -7.70 -21.95
C VAL A 79 -7.93 -7.85 -23.38
N ALA A 80 -6.74 -8.40 -23.58
CA ALA A 80 -6.23 -8.64 -24.94
C ALA A 80 -7.18 -9.51 -25.76
N SER A 81 -7.77 -10.54 -25.11
CA SER A 81 -8.78 -11.40 -25.73
C SER A 81 -10.06 -10.65 -26.09
N LEU A 82 -10.58 -9.83 -25.17
CA LEU A 82 -11.80 -9.03 -25.39
C LEU A 82 -11.63 -8.07 -26.57
N VAL A 83 -10.52 -7.33 -26.61
CA VAL A 83 -10.24 -6.40 -27.72
C VAL A 83 -10.10 -7.13 -29.06
N LYS A 84 -9.42 -8.28 -29.06
CA LYS A 84 -9.23 -9.09 -30.27
C LYS A 84 -10.54 -9.64 -30.81
N ASN A 85 -11.45 -10.06 -29.94
CA ASN A 85 -12.70 -10.72 -30.29
C ASN A 85 -13.87 -9.74 -30.51
N SER A 86 -13.67 -8.43 -30.30
CA SER A 86 -14.69 -7.42 -30.57
C SER A 86 -14.87 -7.21 -32.09
N HIS A 87 -15.98 -7.70 -32.63
CA HIS A 87 -16.28 -7.64 -34.05
C HIS A 87 -16.97 -6.33 -34.43
N SER A 88 -17.71 -5.72 -33.49
CA SER A 88 -18.40 -4.45 -33.69
C SER A 88 -17.87 -3.35 -32.76
N ILE A 89 -18.24 -2.11 -33.04
CA ILE A 89 -17.95 -0.99 -32.15
C ILE A 89 -18.73 -1.11 -30.84
N ASN A 90 -19.92 -1.71 -30.87
CA ASN A 90 -20.72 -1.90 -29.67
C ASN A 90 -20.13 -2.97 -28.77
N ASP A 91 -19.67 -4.10 -29.32
CA ASP A 91 -18.99 -5.14 -28.56
C ASP A 91 -17.73 -4.56 -27.85
N LEU A 92 -17.00 -3.69 -28.57
CA LEU A 92 -15.83 -3.03 -28.01
C LEU A 92 -16.22 -2.10 -26.86
N LYS A 93 -17.29 -1.30 -27.03
CA LYS A 93 -17.80 -0.40 -25.98
C LYS A 93 -18.23 -1.15 -24.72
N GLU A 94 -19.00 -2.23 -24.87
CA GLU A 94 -19.46 -3.07 -23.76
C GLU A 94 -18.27 -3.70 -23.02
N SER A 95 -17.31 -4.27 -23.75
CA SER A 95 -16.11 -4.84 -23.19
C SER A 95 -15.31 -3.82 -22.37
N LEU A 96 -15.24 -2.59 -22.86
CA LEU A 96 -14.55 -1.50 -22.21
C LEU A 96 -15.20 -1.05 -20.91
N LEU A 97 -16.52 -0.97 -20.89
CA LEU A 97 -17.27 -0.60 -19.70
C LEU A 97 -17.08 -1.64 -18.59
N ILE A 98 -17.12 -2.93 -18.94
CA ILE A 98 -16.85 -4.02 -17.99
C ILE A 98 -15.44 -3.89 -17.40
N ILE A 99 -14.44 -3.65 -18.25
CA ILE A 99 -13.04 -3.52 -17.80
C ILE A 99 -12.86 -2.30 -16.92
N ALA A 100 -13.28 -1.13 -17.37
CA ALA A 100 -13.02 0.12 -16.69
C ALA A 100 -13.82 0.27 -15.39
N ARG A 101 -15.04 -0.26 -15.36
CA ARG A 101 -15.94 -0.10 -14.23
C ARG A 101 -15.86 -1.25 -13.25
N ASP A 102 -16.11 -2.45 -13.70
CA ASP A 102 -16.32 -3.59 -12.80
C ASP A 102 -14.98 -4.16 -12.32
N TRP A 103 -14.03 -4.36 -13.26
CA TRP A 103 -12.76 -4.96 -12.87
C TRP A 103 -11.88 -3.98 -12.08
N LEU A 104 -11.67 -2.76 -12.57
CA LEU A 104 -10.77 -1.79 -11.91
C LEU A 104 -11.22 -1.48 -10.48
N ILE A 105 -12.51 -1.17 -10.31
CA ILE A 105 -13.05 -0.88 -8.97
C ILE A 105 -12.96 -2.11 -8.08
N GLY A 106 -13.33 -3.29 -8.60
CA GLY A 106 -13.27 -4.54 -7.86
C GLY A 106 -11.84 -4.87 -7.42
N HIS A 107 -10.86 -4.72 -8.31
CA HIS A 107 -9.46 -4.98 -8.03
C HIS A 107 -8.92 -4.07 -6.92
N ILE A 108 -9.02 -2.75 -7.08
CA ILE A 108 -8.54 -1.77 -6.09
C ILE A 108 -9.23 -1.96 -4.73
N MET A 109 -10.55 -2.23 -4.72
CA MET A 109 -11.33 -2.34 -3.48
C MET A 109 -11.13 -3.67 -2.75
N GLN A 110 -10.75 -4.73 -3.44
CA GLN A 110 -10.65 -6.06 -2.87
C GLN A 110 -9.21 -6.54 -2.78
N GLU A 111 -8.44 -6.44 -3.85
CA GLU A 111 -7.10 -7.00 -3.89
C GLU A 111 -6.05 -6.01 -3.34
N ASP A 112 -6.04 -4.76 -3.82
CA ASP A 112 -5.03 -3.79 -3.40
C ASP A 112 -5.25 -3.36 -1.95
N LYS A 113 -6.50 -3.28 -1.50
CA LYS A 113 -6.83 -2.99 -0.11
C LYS A 113 -6.25 -4.02 0.87
N ARG A 114 -6.10 -5.29 0.48
CA ARG A 114 -5.46 -6.31 1.31
C ARG A 114 -3.98 -6.03 1.56
N ILE A 115 -3.32 -5.39 0.60
CA ILE A 115 -1.91 -4.97 0.73
C ILE A 115 -1.80 -3.95 1.86
N GLU A 116 -2.68 -2.97 1.88
CA GLU A 116 -2.74 -1.93 2.92
C GLU A 116 -3.04 -2.54 4.29
N GLU A 117 -4.08 -3.37 4.39
CA GLU A 117 -4.48 -4.01 5.64
C GLU A 117 -3.33 -4.85 6.23
N TRP A 118 -2.64 -5.61 5.39
CA TRP A 118 -1.47 -6.38 5.82
C TRP A 118 -0.32 -5.47 6.29
N ASN A 119 0.01 -4.43 5.52
CA ASN A 119 1.09 -3.51 5.84
C ASN A 119 0.82 -2.75 7.15
N ALA A 120 -0.42 -2.31 7.39
CA ALA A 120 -0.84 -1.66 8.63
C ALA A 120 -0.61 -2.55 9.86
N VAL A 121 -0.92 -3.85 9.74
CA VAL A 121 -0.67 -4.84 10.80
C VAL A 121 0.84 -5.00 11.06
N GLN A 122 1.68 -5.04 10.01
CA GLN A 122 3.12 -5.15 10.18
C GLN A 122 3.72 -3.92 10.89
N ILE A 123 3.26 -2.72 10.51
CA ILE A 123 3.69 -1.47 11.15
C ILE A 123 3.29 -1.47 12.63
N ALA A 124 2.05 -1.86 12.97
CA ALA A 124 1.58 -1.93 14.35
C ALA A 124 2.38 -2.92 15.20
N ASN A 125 2.66 -4.11 14.66
CA ASN A 125 3.47 -5.13 15.34
C ASN A 125 4.91 -4.68 15.58
N ASN A 126 5.54 -4.04 14.59
CA ASN A 126 6.88 -3.52 14.70
C ASN A 126 6.95 -2.39 15.73
N THR A 127 5.97 -1.49 15.74
CA THR A 127 5.87 -0.40 16.72
C THR A 127 5.74 -0.94 18.13
N LYS A 128 4.87 -1.93 18.34
CA LYS A 128 4.69 -2.61 19.63
C LYS A 128 6.00 -3.27 20.10
N ALA A 129 6.68 -4.00 19.22
CA ALA A 129 7.93 -4.67 19.56
C ALA A 129 9.06 -3.67 19.97
N VAL A 130 9.06 -2.48 19.37
CA VAL A 130 9.99 -1.40 19.76
C VAL A 130 9.63 -0.83 21.12
N LEU A 131 8.35 -0.59 21.39
CA LEU A 131 7.88 -0.10 22.70
C LEU A 131 8.14 -1.12 23.81
N ASP A 132 7.88 -2.40 23.60
CA ASP A 132 8.10 -3.47 24.56
C ASP A 132 9.60 -3.59 24.92
N LYS A 133 10.50 -3.40 23.96
CA LYS A 133 11.95 -3.35 24.22
C LYS A 133 12.38 -2.12 25.01
N GLN A 134 11.67 -1.01 24.90
CA GLN A 134 11.96 0.21 25.65
C GLN A 134 11.38 0.17 27.07
N THR A 135 10.26 -0.52 27.28
CA THR A 135 9.59 -0.64 28.59
C THR A 135 10.11 -1.80 29.43
N ASN A 136 10.81 -2.76 28.82
CA ASN A 136 11.44 -3.88 29.52
C ASN A 136 12.94 -3.94 29.16
N PRO A 137 13.76 -2.99 29.60
CA PRO A 137 15.18 -3.21 29.59
C PRO A 137 15.43 -4.37 30.56
N SER A 138 15.89 -5.51 30.07
CA SER A 138 16.49 -6.53 30.91
C SER A 138 17.78 -5.93 31.48
N CYS A 139 17.65 -5.06 32.48
CA CYS A 139 18.72 -4.58 33.27
C CYS A 139 19.10 -5.77 34.16
N SER A 140 20.02 -6.61 33.72
CA SER A 140 20.74 -7.48 34.61
C SER A 140 21.56 -6.56 35.50
N LEU A 141 21.00 -6.18 36.64
CA LEU A 141 21.69 -5.51 37.71
C LEU A 141 22.73 -6.50 38.24
N ASP A 142 23.92 -6.44 37.69
CA ASP A 142 25.07 -7.04 38.32
C ASP A 142 25.38 -6.19 39.57
N GLN A 143 25.02 -6.71 40.75
CA GLN A 143 25.08 -6.02 42.04
C GLN A 143 26.50 -5.54 42.45
N LYS A 144 27.50 -5.72 41.57
CA LYS A 144 28.91 -5.39 41.88
C LYS A 144 29.40 -4.04 41.34
N SER A 145 28.61 -3.27 40.62
CA SER A 145 29.07 -1.99 40.04
C SER A 145 28.19 -0.77 40.36
N LEU A 146 27.47 -0.77 41.47
CA LEU A 146 26.75 0.41 41.95
C LEU A 146 27.71 1.35 42.70
N SER A 147 28.38 2.24 41.98
CA SER A 147 28.94 3.45 42.58
C SER A 147 27.91 4.58 42.45
N CYS A 148 27.09 4.78 43.46
CA CYS A 148 26.28 5.97 43.60
C CYS A 148 27.15 7.16 44.02
N LYS A 149 27.27 8.20 43.18
CA LYS A 149 27.64 9.52 43.63
C LYS A 149 26.36 10.26 44.04
N LEU A 150 26.20 10.48 45.33
CA LEU A 150 25.22 11.41 45.86
C LEU A 150 25.73 12.83 45.61
N GLU A 151 25.05 13.61 44.78
CA GLU A 151 25.16 15.07 44.80
C GLU A 151 24.10 15.61 45.75
N ASP A 152 24.55 16.35 46.78
CA ASP A 152 23.73 16.96 47.81
C ASP A 152 22.81 18.04 47.23
N LYS A 153 21.63 17.61 46.75
CA LYS A 153 20.46 18.50 46.56
C LYS A 153 19.20 17.76 46.97
N PRO A 154 18.38 18.35 47.86
CA PRO A 154 17.16 17.70 48.32
C PRO A 154 16.15 17.59 47.17
N ALA A 155 15.59 16.41 47.02
CA ALA A 155 14.41 16.06 46.22
C ALA A 155 14.58 15.56 44.78
N VAL A 156 15.78 15.24 44.28
CA VAL A 156 15.88 14.55 42.97
C VAL A 156 16.97 13.49 42.99
N TYR A 157 16.59 12.23 42.92
CA TYR A 157 17.55 11.14 42.71
C TYR A 157 17.74 10.91 41.22
N VAL A 158 18.97 10.99 40.72
CA VAL A 158 19.32 10.69 39.34
C VAL A 158 20.06 9.36 39.30
N TYR A 159 19.41 8.35 38.72
CA TYR A 159 20.09 7.08 38.46
C TYR A 159 20.65 7.11 37.04
N GLN A 160 21.93 7.00 36.89
CA GLN A 160 22.58 6.87 35.60
C GLN A 160 22.83 5.39 35.32
N CYS A 161 21.92 4.75 34.60
CA CYS A 161 22.18 3.46 33.95
C CYS A 161 22.90 3.70 32.62
N HIS A 162 23.75 2.79 32.21
CA HIS A 162 24.48 2.87 30.92
C HIS A 162 23.57 3.07 29.69
N CYS A 163 22.25 2.99 29.85
CA CYS A 163 21.28 3.08 28.78
C CYS A 163 20.37 4.31 28.79
N LYS A 164 20.05 4.95 29.93
CA LYS A 164 19.23 6.20 29.99
C LYS A 164 19.19 6.79 31.43
N ILE A 165 19.02 8.10 31.46
CA ILE A 165 18.77 8.87 32.70
C ILE A 165 17.28 8.80 33.03
N HIS A 166 16.91 8.21 34.18
CA HIS A 166 15.54 8.26 34.69
C HIS A 166 15.46 9.23 35.87
N LYS A 167 14.54 10.20 35.79
CA LYS A 167 14.20 11.05 36.94
C LYS A 167 13.03 10.38 37.69
N VAL A 168 13.24 10.08 38.95
CA VAL A 168 12.16 9.64 39.86
C VAL A 168 11.83 10.77 40.80
N SER A 169 10.61 11.27 40.78
CA SER A 169 10.10 12.22 41.78
C SER A 169 9.43 11.43 42.90
N GLU A 170 9.83 11.66 44.14
CA GLU A 170 9.01 11.22 45.28
C GLU A 170 7.77 12.10 45.38
N SER A 171 6.62 11.46 45.37
CA SER A 171 5.36 12.05 45.82
C SER A 171 5.26 11.85 47.33
N THR A 172 5.22 12.94 48.04
CA THR A 172 4.80 13.02 49.46
C THR A 172 3.36 12.58 49.62
#